data_c3480b044757ddae03e262e1f0fc7171
#
_entry.id   c3480b044757ddae03e262e1f0fc7171
#
_cell.length_a   1.000
_cell.length_b   1.000
_cell.length_c   1.000
_cell.angle_alpha   90.00
_cell.angle_beta   90.00
_cell.angle_gamma   90.00
#
_symmetry.space_group_name_H-M   'P 1'
#
loop_
_entity.id
_entity.type
_entity.pdbx_description
1 polymer ?
#
loop_
_entity_poly.entity_id
_entity_poly.type
_entity_poly.pdbx_seq_one_letter_code
_entity_poly.pdbx_strand_id
1 'polypeptide(L)'
;MNRYCVFVLLGLVVSAFPPPHSWGFTLTAPASGAQLRPGDSVHVSVEAGQDANLRTVRYYWYRLEEEPLATHQASPAVLTVADGGAPFSGSVPIPKEAIGTMRLLAVGEVTRGRLGTYEEFDEVLVKVEPAVPLMTIEFATERPWRLKSIGKLVELPVVGQFQDGVVRPLTGPDAGSRFRSSEQGILSIDAAGIVQVIGNGKAQVTVENRGKIGSLDVVVDADPTPNRAPTAEVEKELHVKSGTLVVLDGMRSRDPDGDPLRYEWKQIRGHRVPLTNVNEVKATFMAPKVSEAKRYEFVLTVTDMVGPDTVKGADSRPAAITVWVTP
;
A
#
# COMPACT_ATOMS: atom_id res chain seq x y z
N MET A 1 30.60 17.07 -10.36
CA MET A 1 29.78 16.43 -11.40
C MET A 1 29.68 14.95 -11.04
N ASN A 2 28.65 14.55 -10.31
CA ASN A 2 28.42 13.14 -10.00
C ASN A 2 26.96 12.84 -10.33
N ARG A 3 26.81 11.96 -11.32
CA ARG A 3 25.53 11.39 -11.76
C ARG A 3 25.19 10.23 -10.83
N TYR A 4 24.10 10.31 -10.12
CA TYR A 4 23.52 9.16 -9.43
C TYR A 4 22.56 8.45 -10.38
N CYS A 5 22.97 7.26 -10.84
CA CYS A 5 22.06 6.27 -11.41
C CYS A 5 21.36 5.56 -10.26
N VAL A 6 20.04 5.67 -10.21
CA VAL A 6 19.20 4.85 -9.31
C VAL A 6 18.96 3.53 -10.01
N PHE A 7 19.67 2.48 -9.56
CA PHE A 7 19.30 1.09 -9.85
C PHE A 7 18.32 0.65 -8.74
N VAL A 8 17.10 0.34 -9.13
CA VAL A 8 16.17 -0.41 -8.29
C VAL A 8 16.59 -1.87 -8.34
N LEU A 9 17.35 -2.30 -7.35
CA LEU A 9 17.60 -3.71 -7.07
C LEU A 9 16.66 -4.08 -5.91
N LEU A 10 15.69 -4.97 -6.18
CA LEU A 10 15.01 -5.73 -5.14
C LEU A 10 16.06 -6.63 -4.46
N GLY A 11 16.59 -6.14 -3.35
CA GLY A 11 17.48 -6.89 -2.50
C GLY A 11 17.22 -6.41 -1.08
N LEU A 12 17.04 -7.36 -0.17
CA LEU A 12 16.97 -7.12 1.28
C LEU A 12 18.07 -6.13 1.70
N VAL A 13 17.74 -4.87 1.83
CA VAL A 13 18.57 -3.92 2.53
C VAL A 13 18.10 -3.91 3.97
N VAL A 14 18.72 -4.74 4.79
CA VAL A 14 18.81 -4.48 6.22
C VAL A 14 19.67 -3.23 6.34
N SER A 15 19.06 -2.06 6.30
CA SER A 15 19.75 -0.81 6.53
C SER A 15 20.01 -0.68 8.03
N ALA A 16 21.20 -1.15 8.46
CA ALA A 16 21.79 -0.70 9.69
C ALA A 16 22.32 0.73 9.48
N PHE A 17 21.42 1.69 9.25
CA PHE A 17 21.73 3.10 9.44
C PHE A 17 21.18 3.50 10.81
N PRO A 18 22.00 4.10 11.66
CA PRO A 18 21.47 4.78 12.84
C PRO A 18 20.49 5.84 12.31
N PRO A 19 19.29 5.96 12.89
CA PRO A 19 18.36 6.99 12.46
C PRO A 19 19.02 8.36 12.60
N PRO A 20 18.84 9.26 11.63
CA PRO A 20 19.27 10.65 11.82
C PRO A 20 18.53 11.19 13.05
N HIS A 21 19.28 11.83 13.93
CA HIS A 21 18.84 12.37 15.24
C HIS A 21 17.80 13.49 15.09
N SER A 22 16.55 13.15 14.73
CA SER A 22 15.45 14.13 14.69
C SER A 22 14.03 13.57 14.61
N TRP A 23 13.80 12.30 14.92
CA TRP A 23 12.45 11.76 14.98
C TRP A 23 11.72 12.23 16.24
N GLY A 24 10.44 12.55 16.14
CA GLY A 24 9.62 12.97 17.28
C GLY A 24 9.38 11.86 18.29
N PHE A 25 9.52 10.59 17.85
CA PHE A 25 9.48 9.42 18.70
C PHE A 25 10.15 8.22 17.99
N THR A 26 10.40 7.17 18.76
CA THR A 26 10.94 5.90 18.27
C THR A 26 10.16 4.74 18.86
N LEU A 27 9.80 3.76 18.02
CA LEU A 27 9.16 2.51 18.43
C LEU A 27 10.22 1.58 19.03
N THR A 28 10.16 1.35 20.34
CA THR A 28 11.16 0.59 21.11
C THR A 28 10.74 -0.87 21.37
N ALA A 29 9.44 -1.16 21.26
CA ALA A 29 8.90 -2.51 21.35
C ALA A 29 7.72 -2.68 20.39
N PRO A 30 7.57 -3.87 19.77
CA PRO A 30 8.43 -5.04 19.85
C PRO A 30 9.77 -4.86 19.15
N ALA A 31 10.75 -5.71 19.45
CA ALA A 31 12.03 -5.73 18.74
C ALA A 31 11.82 -6.19 17.27
N SER A 32 12.65 -5.65 16.36
CA SER A 32 12.64 -6.10 14.97
C SER A 32 12.92 -7.60 14.87
N GLY A 33 12.13 -8.31 14.05
CA GLY A 33 12.19 -9.76 13.89
C GLY A 33 11.54 -10.56 15.02
N ALA A 34 10.84 -9.93 15.96
CA ALA A 34 10.12 -10.61 17.03
C ALA A 34 9.18 -11.68 16.45
N GLN A 35 9.16 -12.85 17.10
CA GLN A 35 8.29 -13.98 16.74
C GLN A 35 6.97 -13.84 17.50
N LEU A 36 5.88 -13.70 16.77
CA LEU A 36 4.55 -13.46 17.32
C LEU A 36 3.56 -14.53 16.83
N ARG A 37 2.43 -14.64 17.50
CA ARG A 37 1.33 -15.54 17.12
C ARG A 37 0.09 -14.74 16.72
N PRO A 38 -0.59 -15.11 15.64
CA PRO A 38 -1.84 -14.45 15.25
C PRO A 38 -2.90 -14.65 16.32
N GLY A 39 -3.68 -13.60 16.60
CA GLY A 39 -4.73 -13.60 17.62
C GLY A 39 -4.24 -13.30 19.05
N ASP A 40 -2.93 -13.37 19.32
CA ASP A 40 -2.35 -12.89 20.59
C ASP A 40 -2.29 -11.34 20.60
N SER A 41 -1.79 -10.81 21.70
CA SER A 41 -1.46 -9.39 21.82
C SER A 41 0.03 -9.21 21.99
N VAL A 42 0.60 -8.16 21.39
CA VAL A 42 1.99 -7.78 21.54
C VAL A 42 2.11 -6.50 22.34
N HIS A 43 3.09 -6.47 23.24
CA HIS A 43 3.44 -5.24 23.94
C HIS A 43 4.11 -4.27 22.98
N VAL A 44 3.63 -3.03 22.96
CA VAL A 44 4.22 -1.93 22.18
C VAL A 44 4.70 -0.83 23.12
N SER A 45 5.79 -0.19 22.76
CA SER A 45 6.32 0.95 23.50
C SER A 45 7.01 1.92 22.56
N VAL A 46 6.81 3.21 22.78
CA VAL A 46 7.50 4.27 22.06
C VAL A 46 8.17 5.23 23.04
N GLU A 47 9.33 5.74 22.65
CA GLU A 47 10.04 6.79 23.37
C GLU A 47 9.94 8.10 22.58
N ALA A 48 9.50 9.16 23.26
CA ALA A 48 9.47 10.50 22.67
C ALA A 48 10.89 11.09 22.56
N GLY A 49 11.15 11.77 21.45
CA GLY A 49 12.38 12.54 21.28
C GLY A 49 12.51 13.72 22.26
N GLN A 50 13.71 14.18 22.53
CA GLN A 50 13.99 15.19 23.57
C GLN A 50 13.22 16.51 23.38
N ASP A 51 12.95 16.91 22.14
CA ASP A 51 12.27 18.17 21.81
C ASP A 51 10.84 17.97 21.28
N ALA A 52 10.28 16.76 21.42
CA ALA A 52 9.01 16.38 20.88
C ALA A 52 7.97 16.20 22.00
N ASN A 53 6.85 16.89 21.89
CA ASN A 53 5.68 16.61 22.72
C ASN A 53 4.77 15.65 21.95
N LEU A 54 4.87 14.35 22.25
CA LEU A 54 4.05 13.30 21.72
C LEU A 54 2.71 13.27 22.46
N ARG A 55 1.59 13.34 21.73
CA ARG A 55 0.24 13.41 22.31
C ARG A 55 -0.51 12.09 22.23
N THR A 56 -0.51 11.48 21.06
CA THR A 56 -1.21 10.22 20.79
C THR A 56 -0.35 9.35 19.90
N VAL A 57 -0.47 8.04 20.05
CA VAL A 57 0.13 7.06 19.14
C VAL A 57 -0.94 6.09 18.71
N ARG A 58 -1.03 5.86 17.40
CA ARG A 58 -1.92 4.89 16.77
C ARG A 58 -1.07 3.80 16.16
N TYR A 59 -1.50 2.54 16.26
CA TYR A 59 -0.79 1.40 15.72
C TYR A 59 -1.61 0.72 14.64
N TYR A 60 -0.91 0.33 13.53
CA TYR A 60 -1.52 -0.29 12.37
C TYR A 60 -0.73 -1.50 11.95
N TRP A 61 -1.43 -2.56 11.53
CA TRP A 61 -0.83 -3.73 10.94
C TRP A 61 -0.93 -3.70 9.43
N TYR A 62 0.18 -4.00 8.76
CA TYR A 62 0.25 -4.13 7.30
C TYR A 62 1.01 -5.39 6.92
N ARG A 63 0.64 -5.99 5.79
CA ARG A 63 1.51 -6.95 5.12
C ARG A 63 2.70 -6.17 4.53
N LEU A 64 3.84 -6.87 4.33
CA LEU A 64 5.05 -6.21 3.86
C LEU A 64 4.89 -5.61 2.45
N GLU A 65 4.04 -6.22 1.61
CA GLU A 65 3.75 -5.78 0.24
C GLU A 65 2.77 -4.59 0.19
N GLU A 66 2.05 -4.33 1.27
CA GLU A 66 1.12 -3.21 1.36
C GLU A 66 1.90 -1.94 1.66
N GLU A 67 1.80 -0.94 0.79
CA GLU A 67 2.29 0.39 1.14
C GLU A 67 1.36 1.03 2.16
N PRO A 68 1.90 1.57 3.27
CA PRO A 68 1.10 2.35 4.21
C PRO A 68 0.51 3.54 3.44
N LEU A 69 -0.81 3.55 3.27
CA LEU A 69 -1.49 4.61 2.55
C LEU A 69 -1.22 5.95 3.23
N ALA A 70 -0.90 6.97 2.45
CA ALA A 70 -0.64 8.33 2.93
C ALA A 70 -1.82 8.95 3.70
N THR A 71 -2.96 8.30 3.72
CA THR A 71 -4.19 8.71 4.40
C THR A 71 -4.76 7.63 5.30
N HIS A 72 -4.04 6.75 5.92
CA HIS A 72 -4.47 5.80 7.00
C HIS A 72 -5.94 5.30 6.96
N GLN A 73 -6.61 5.36 5.81
CA GLN A 73 -8.05 5.09 5.69
C GLN A 73 -8.40 3.63 5.35
N ALA A 74 -7.43 2.80 4.98
CA ALA A 74 -7.73 1.47 4.43
C ALA A 74 -7.44 0.28 5.35
N SER A 75 -6.72 0.46 6.46
CA SER A 75 -6.55 -0.62 7.43
C SER A 75 -7.15 -0.24 8.77
N PRO A 76 -7.86 -1.14 9.43
CA PRO A 76 -8.42 -0.83 10.73
C PRO A 76 -7.30 -0.47 11.69
N ALA A 77 -7.36 0.74 12.25
CA ALA A 77 -6.53 1.12 13.39
C ALA A 77 -6.82 0.14 14.52
N VAL A 78 -5.82 -0.60 14.93
CA VAL A 78 -6.03 -1.68 15.88
C VAL A 78 -6.05 -1.16 17.31
N LEU A 79 -5.38 -0.05 17.58
CA LEU A 79 -5.41 0.59 18.90
C LEU A 79 -4.98 2.05 18.82
N THR A 80 -5.72 2.92 19.48
CA THR A 80 -5.28 4.28 19.81
C THR A 80 -4.91 4.27 21.29
N VAL A 81 -3.65 4.39 21.60
CA VAL A 81 -3.22 4.72 22.95
C VAL A 81 -3.27 6.23 23.05
N ALA A 82 -4.43 6.75 23.48
CA ALA A 82 -4.57 8.14 23.81
C ALA A 82 -4.22 8.30 25.28
N ASP A 83 -3.04 8.85 25.56
CA ASP A 83 -2.83 9.40 26.87
C ASP A 83 -1.83 10.57 26.81
N GLY A 84 -2.16 11.63 27.48
CA GLY A 84 -1.34 12.84 27.56
C GLY A 84 -0.09 12.69 28.45
N GLY A 85 0.48 11.48 28.60
CA GLY A 85 1.65 11.21 29.42
C GLY A 85 2.45 9.98 29.02
N ALA A 86 3.79 10.10 29.00
CA ALA A 86 4.69 8.97 28.84
C ALA A 86 4.62 8.03 30.07
N PRO A 87 4.86 6.70 29.88
CA PRO A 87 5.27 6.05 28.64
C PRO A 87 4.08 5.68 27.75
N PHE A 88 4.21 5.94 26.44
CA PHE A 88 3.25 5.50 25.43
C PHE A 88 3.43 4.00 25.17
N SER A 89 2.95 3.19 26.08
CA SER A 89 3.06 1.74 26.01
C SER A 89 1.69 1.10 26.18
N GLY A 90 1.51 -0.05 25.57
CA GLY A 90 0.24 -0.75 25.61
C GLY A 90 0.34 -2.15 24.99
N SER A 91 -0.82 -2.76 24.81
CA SER A 91 -0.96 -4.08 24.21
C SER A 91 -1.81 -3.97 22.96
N VAL A 92 -1.24 -4.34 21.81
CA VAL A 92 -1.91 -4.30 20.49
C VAL A 92 -2.26 -5.72 20.08
N PRO A 93 -3.54 -6.02 19.75
CA PRO A 93 -3.91 -7.33 19.26
C PRO A 93 -3.30 -7.58 17.87
N ILE A 94 -2.81 -8.79 17.66
CA ILE A 94 -2.28 -9.25 16.38
C ILE A 94 -3.44 -9.80 15.56
N PRO A 95 -3.62 -9.38 14.30
CA PRO A 95 -4.69 -9.88 13.45
C PRO A 95 -4.69 -11.40 13.39
N LYS A 96 -5.84 -12.03 13.50
CA LYS A 96 -5.98 -13.50 13.46
C LYS A 96 -5.53 -14.07 12.11
N GLU A 97 -5.69 -13.28 11.07
CA GLU A 97 -5.34 -13.61 9.69
C GLU A 97 -3.85 -13.39 9.38
N ALA A 98 -3.10 -12.78 10.30
CA ALA A 98 -1.69 -12.48 10.10
C ALA A 98 -0.85 -13.75 9.97
N ILE A 99 0.10 -13.72 9.01
CA ILE A 99 1.07 -14.78 8.75
C ILE A 99 2.27 -14.20 7.99
N GLY A 100 3.47 -14.73 8.23
CA GLY A 100 4.69 -14.27 7.55
C GLY A 100 5.24 -12.99 8.16
N THR A 101 5.97 -12.23 7.38
CA THR A 101 6.51 -10.95 7.81
C THR A 101 5.43 -9.88 7.74
N MET A 102 5.17 -9.26 8.87
CA MET A 102 4.21 -8.17 9.04
C MET A 102 4.94 -6.89 9.45
N ARG A 103 4.38 -5.77 9.05
CA ARG A 103 4.81 -4.42 9.47
C ARG A 103 3.86 -3.92 10.54
N LEU A 104 4.40 -3.56 11.70
CA LEU A 104 3.69 -2.79 12.72
C LEU A 104 4.12 -1.34 12.59
N LEU A 105 3.21 -0.48 12.16
CA LEU A 105 3.41 0.96 12.01
C LEU A 105 2.86 1.69 13.23
N ALA A 106 3.65 2.54 13.84
CA ALA A 106 3.25 3.50 14.86
C ALA A 106 3.14 4.90 14.23
N VAL A 107 1.99 5.56 14.39
CA VAL A 107 1.74 6.93 13.92
C VAL A 107 1.51 7.81 15.12
N GLY A 108 2.42 8.73 15.38
CA GLY A 108 2.40 9.65 16.51
C GLY A 108 2.02 11.06 16.13
N GLU A 109 1.14 11.68 16.91
CA GLU A 109 0.86 13.12 16.81
C GLU A 109 1.88 13.89 17.66
N VAL A 110 2.78 14.58 16.98
CA VAL A 110 3.93 15.27 17.57
C VAL A 110 3.77 16.79 17.48
N THR A 111 4.01 17.49 18.59
CA THR A 111 4.06 18.95 18.61
C THR A 111 5.49 19.41 18.85
N ARG A 112 6.04 20.25 17.97
CA ARG A 112 7.38 20.84 18.13
C ARG A 112 7.32 22.36 18.03
N GLY A 113 7.38 23.03 19.15
CA GLY A 113 7.54 24.47 19.26
C GLY A 113 6.71 25.26 18.24
N ARG A 114 7.38 26.04 17.37
CA ARG A 114 6.74 26.87 16.35
C ARG A 114 6.29 26.12 15.08
N LEU A 115 6.69 24.86 14.92
CA LEU A 115 6.31 24.03 13.76
C LEU A 115 4.88 23.51 13.87
N GLY A 116 4.27 23.62 15.05
CA GLY A 116 2.90 23.14 15.27
C GLY A 116 2.82 21.64 15.50
N THR A 117 1.63 21.10 15.27
CA THR A 117 1.34 19.66 15.44
C THR A 117 1.24 19.00 14.07
N TYR A 118 1.90 17.85 13.92
CA TYR A 118 1.93 17.04 12.70
C TYR A 118 2.09 15.56 13.06
N GLU A 119 1.84 14.68 12.09
CA GLU A 119 2.02 13.24 12.26
C GLU A 119 3.43 12.83 11.86
N GLU A 120 4.07 12.04 12.69
CA GLU A 120 5.29 11.29 12.38
C GLU A 120 5.00 9.79 12.53
N PHE A 121 5.82 8.96 11.94
CA PHE A 121 5.66 7.51 11.99
C PHE A 121 7.00 6.82 12.16
N ASP A 122 6.95 5.65 12.80
CA ASP A 122 8.03 4.70 12.90
C ASP A 122 7.47 3.28 12.76
N GLU A 123 8.28 2.34 12.31
CA GLU A 123 7.82 1.00 12.00
C GLU A 123 8.80 -0.09 12.43
N VAL A 124 8.24 -1.28 12.67
CA VAL A 124 9.03 -2.47 12.94
C VAL A 124 8.48 -3.65 12.15
N LEU A 125 9.40 -4.46 11.63
CA LEU A 125 9.05 -5.74 10.99
C LEU A 125 9.09 -6.86 12.03
N VAL A 126 8.03 -7.67 12.07
CA VAL A 126 7.89 -8.82 12.95
C VAL A 126 7.51 -10.06 12.15
N LYS A 127 7.75 -11.25 12.72
CA LYS A 127 7.34 -12.52 12.11
C LYS A 127 6.14 -13.06 12.86
N VAL A 128 5.06 -13.34 12.11
CA VAL A 128 3.84 -13.91 12.68
C VAL A 128 3.67 -15.34 12.17
N GLU A 129 3.68 -16.29 13.08
CA GLU A 129 3.60 -17.72 12.77
C GLU A 129 2.43 -18.38 13.50
N PRO A 130 1.43 -18.93 12.77
CA PRO A 130 0.35 -19.70 13.39
C PRO A 130 0.88 -20.94 14.10
N ALA A 131 0.45 -21.17 15.33
CA ALA A 131 0.80 -22.36 16.10
C ALA A 131 -0.02 -23.60 15.72
N VAL A 132 -1.06 -23.43 14.89
CA VAL A 132 -1.99 -24.47 14.47
C VAL A 132 -1.68 -24.97 13.07
N PRO A 133 -1.96 -26.26 12.76
CA PRO A 133 -1.68 -26.84 11.44
C PRO A 133 -2.52 -26.22 10.33
N LEU A 134 -1.92 -26.14 9.14
CA LEU A 134 -2.62 -25.89 7.88
C LEU A 134 -3.41 -27.15 7.49
N MET A 135 -4.70 -26.99 7.24
CA MET A 135 -5.59 -28.09 6.87
C MET A 135 -5.69 -28.26 5.35
N THR A 136 -5.99 -27.18 4.63
CA THR A 136 -6.14 -27.20 3.17
C THR A 136 -5.56 -25.94 2.55
N ILE A 137 -5.18 -26.04 1.27
CA ILE A 137 -4.83 -24.92 0.40
C ILE A 137 -5.98 -24.68 -0.57
N GLU A 138 -6.44 -23.46 -0.66
CA GLU A 138 -7.53 -23.05 -1.53
C GLU A 138 -7.09 -21.86 -2.41
N PHE A 139 -7.73 -21.74 -3.57
CA PHE A 139 -7.50 -20.62 -4.48
C PHE A 139 -8.79 -19.80 -4.56
N ALA A 140 -8.70 -18.53 -4.19
CA ALA A 140 -9.81 -17.58 -4.17
C ALA A 140 -10.03 -16.99 -5.58
N THR A 141 -10.18 -17.85 -6.60
CA THR A 141 -10.40 -17.47 -7.98
C THR A 141 -11.20 -18.54 -8.72
N GLU A 142 -11.70 -18.18 -9.88
CA GLU A 142 -12.32 -19.14 -10.81
C GLU A 142 -11.30 -20.16 -11.32
N ARG A 143 -11.77 -21.34 -11.71
CA ARG A 143 -10.92 -22.41 -12.27
C ARG A 143 -11.35 -22.74 -13.70
N PRO A 144 -10.48 -22.61 -14.70
CA PRO A 144 -9.07 -22.15 -14.63
C PRO A 144 -8.96 -20.63 -14.35
N TRP A 145 -7.87 -20.22 -13.69
CA TRP A 145 -7.57 -18.80 -13.52
C TRP A 145 -7.20 -18.18 -14.88
N ARG A 146 -7.94 -17.15 -15.28
CA ARG A 146 -7.75 -16.51 -16.58
C ARG A 146 -7.04 -15.18 -16.44
N LEU A 147 -5.91 -15.05 -17.14
CA LEU A 147 -5.10 -13.83 -17.18
C LEU A 147 -5.11 -13.29 -18.62
N LYS A 148 -5.35 -11.99 -18.77
CA LYS A 148 -5.52 -11.36 -20.08
C LYS A 148 -4.44 -10.36 -20.46
N SER A 149 -3.36 -10.26 -19.67
CA SER A 149 -2.33 -9.23 -19.91
C SER A 149 -0.94 -9.77 -19.67
N ILE A 150 -0.11 -9.70 -20.69
CA ILE A 150 1.33 -10.00 -20.61
C ILE A 150 2.05 -8.81 -19.97
N GLY A 151 3.12 -9.11 -19.21
CA GLY A 151 3.95 -8.12 -18.53
C GLY A 151 3.47 -7.72 -17.15
N LYS A 152 2.29 -8.17 -16.71
CA LYS A 152 1.75 -7.84 -15.39
C LYS A 152 2.31 -8.69 -14.28
N LEU A 153 2.36 -8.04 -13.09
CA LEU A 153 2.62 -8.69 -11.82
C LEU A 153 1.29 -8.80 -11.06
N VAL A 154 0.94 -10.02 -10.67
CA VAL A 154 -0.32 -10.33 -9.98
C VAL A 154 -0.02 -11.19 -8.78
N GLU A 155 -0.57 -10.88 -7.62
CA GLU A 155 -0.48 -11.76 -6.47
C GLU A 155 -1.30 -13.04 -6.72
N LEU A 156 -0.73 -14.22 -6.43
CA LEU A 156 -1.44 -15.49 -6.57
C LEU A 156 -2.59 -15.56 -5.55
N PRO A 157 -3.83 -15.75 -5.98
CA PRO A 157 -4.99 -15.76 -5.08
C PRO A 157 -5.08 -17.07 -4.29
N VAL A 158 -4.11 -17.33 -3.43
CA VAL A 158 -4.01 -18.57 -2.64
C VAL A 158 -4.12 -18.31 -1.15
N VAL A 159 -4.96 -19.08 -0.49
CA VAL A 159 -5.21 -19.00 0.95
C VAL A 159 -5.12 -20.40 1.58
N GLY A 160 -4.86 -20.43 2.89
CA GLY A 160 -4.86 -21.64 3.69
C GLY A 160 -5.97 -21.62 4.72
N GLN A 161 -6.71 -22.72 4.81
CA GLN A 161 -7.60 -23.02 5.93
C GLN A 161 -6.79 -23.66 7.06
N PHE A 162 -6.79 -23.05 8.23
CA PHE A 162 -6.08 -23.54 9.40
C PHE A 162 -7.02 -24.23 10.39
N GLN A 163 -6.47 -25.05 11.29
CA GLN A 163 -7.28 -25.83 12.24
C GLN A 163 -8.12 -24.96 13.20
N ASP A 164 -7.71 -23.72 13.43
CA ASP A 164 -8.47 -22.74 14.22
C ASP A 164 -9.66 -22.12 13.46
N GLY A 165 -9.93 -22.58 12.24
CA GLY A 165 -10.99 -22.09 11.37
C GLY A 165 -10.68 -20.76 10.69
N VAL A 166 -9.48 -20.20 10.88
CA VAL A 166 -9.08 -18.93 10.25
C VAL A 166 -8.46 -19.19 8.89
N VAL A 167 -8.89 -18.42 7.92
CA VAL A 167 -8.31 -18.39 6.58
C VAL A 167 -7.20 -17.35 6.55
N ARG A 168 -6.01 -17.76 6.08
CA ARG A 168 -4.83 -16.89 6.00
C ARG A 168 -4.26 -16.86 4.58
N PRO A 169 -3.74 -15.72 4.11
CA PRO A 169 -3.03 -15.68 2.84
C PRO A 169 -1.79 -16.57 2.93
N LEU A 170 -1.49 -17.29 1.86
CA LEU A 170 -0.26 -18.11 1.76
C LEU A 170 0.79 -17.45 0.87
N THR A 171 0.57 -16.22 0.45
CA THR A 171 1.51 -15.34 -0.26
C THR A 171 2.23 -14.42 0.74
N GLY A 172 3.28 -13.77 0.25
CA GLY A 172 4.09 -12.85 1.05
C GLY A 172 5.35 -13.46 1.66
N PRO A 173 6.30 -12.62 2.04
CA PRO A 173 7.55 -13.04 2.65
C PRO A 173 7.33 -13.83 3.93
N ASP A 174 8.06 -14.91 4.07
CA ASP A 174 8.03 -15.81 5.23
C ASP A 174 6.65 -16.47 5.54
N ALA A 175 5.68 -16.42 4.60
CA ALA A 175 4.43 -17.19 4.74
C ALA A 175 4.64 -18.71 4.71
N GLY A 176 5.86 -19.16 4.35
CA GLY A 176 6.27 -20.54 4.35
C GLY A 176 5.87 -21.31 3.09
N SER A 177 5.46 -20.62 2.04
CA SER A 177 5.07 -21.23 0.75
C SER A 177 6.25 -21.38 -0.21
N ARG A 178 6.15 -22.43 -1.04
CA ARG A 178 6.97 -22.60 -2.24
C ARG A 178 6.07 -22.66 -3.45
N PHE A 179 6.39 -21.85 -4.43
CA PHE A 179 5.61 -21.71 -5.65
C PHE A 179 6.36 -22.28 -6.84
N ARG A 180 5.64 -22.93 -7.77
CA ARG A 180 6.19 -23.42 -9.04
C ARG A 180 5.20 -23.22 -10.16
N SER A 181 5.70 -22.83 -11.32
CA SER A 181 4.96 -22.86 -12.58
C SER A 181 5.43 -24.06 -13.43
N SER A 182 4.51 -24.75 -14.07
CA SER A 182 4.85 -25.81 -15.04
C SER A 182 5.50 -25.26 -16.31
N GLU A 183 5.18 -23.99 -16.67
CA GLU A 183 5.60 -23.34 -17.90
C GLU A 183 6.14 -21.94 -17.61
N GLN A 184 7.45 -21.84 -17.43
CA GLN A 184 8.10 -20.55 -17.09
C GLN A 184 8.06 -19.53 -18.24
N GLY A 185 7.86 -19.97 -19.47
CA GLY A 185 7.65 -19.08 -20.63
C GLY A 185 6.25 -18.46 -20.68
N ILE A 186 5.32 -18.94 -19.84
CA ILE A 186 3.96 -18.42 -19.72
C ILE A 186 3.80 -17.64 -18.43
N LEU A 187 4.26 -18.22 -17.30
CA LEU A 187 4.21 -17.62 -15.98
C LEU A 187 5.50 -17.86 -15.21
N SER A 188 6.09 -16.85 -14.61
CA SER A 188 7.04 -17.01 -13.51
C SER A 188 6.41 -16.59 -12.19
N ILE A 189 6.88 -17.18 -11.08
CA ILE A 189 6.36 -16.89 -9.75
C ILE A 189 7.56 -16.71 -8.83
N ASP A 190 7.58 -15.61 -8.09
CA ASP A 190 8.64 -15.36 -7.11
C ASP A 190 8.35 -16.02 -5.75
N ALA A 191 9.27 -15.86 -4.81
CA ALA A 191 9.16 -16.45 -3.47
C ALA A 191 8.03 -15.83 -2.62
N ALA A 192 7.56 -14.66 -2.96
CA ALA A 192 6.43 -14.00 -2.29
C ALA A 192 5.07 -14.42 -2.88
N GLY A 193 5.07 -15.16 -3.99
CA GLY A 193 3.85 -15.58 -4.68
C GLY A 193 3.35 -14.54 -5.69
N ILE A 194 4.22 -13.63 -6.10
CA ILE A 194 3.90 -12.70 -7.19
C ILE A 194 4.13 -13.39 -8.53
N VAL A 195 3.08 -13.48 -9.31
CA VAL A 195 3.07 -14.06 -10.65
C VAL A 195 3.38 -12.98 -11.66
N GLN A 196 4.40 -13.20 -12.49
CA GLN A 196 4.67 -12.43 -13.68
C GLN A 196 4.10 -13.17 -14.89
N VAL A 197 3.24 -12.51 -15.65
CA VAL A 197 2.67 -13.05 -16.90
C VAL A 197 3.64 -12.77 -18.04
N ILE A 198 4.15 -13.84 -18.70
CA ILE A 198 5.21 -13.75 -19.70
C ILE A 198 4.69 -13.99 -21.12
N GLY A 199 3.76 -14.94 -21.30
CA GLY A 199 3.27 -15.29 -22.62
C GLY A 199 1.90 -15.96 -22.58
N ASN A 200 1.27 -16.06 -23.75
CA ASN A 200 0.01 -16.78 -23.93
C ASN A 200 0.18 -18.28 -23.82
N GLY A 201 -0.84 -18.97 -23.29
CA GLY A 201 -0.87 -20.42 -23.19
C GLY A 201 -1.52 -20.95 -21.92
N LYS A 202 -1.24 -22.18 -21.60
CA LYS A 202 -1.73 -22.87 -20.39
C LYS A 202 -0.57 -23.27 -19.49
N ALA A 203 -0.68 -23.01 -18.23
CA ALA A 203 0.27 -23.41 -17.22
C ALA A 203 -0.48 -23.95 -15.98
N GLN A 204 0.21 -24.74 -15.16
CA GLN A 204 -0.27 -25.11 -13.83
C GLN A 204 0.64 -24.48 -12.79
N VAL A 205 0.05 -23.83 -11.82
CA VAL A 205 0.73 -23.31 -10.63
C VAL A 205 0.58 -24.34 -9.51
N THR A 206 1.68 -24.69 -8.87
CA THR A 206 1.72 -25.56 -7.68
C THR A 206 2.21 -24.74 -6.50
N VAL A 207 1.51 -24.88 -5.38
CA VAL A 207 1.83 -24.26 -4.09
C VAL A 207 2.06 -25.36 -3.07
N GLU A 208 3.19 -25.34 -2.40
CA GLU A 208 3.50 -26.20 -1.27
C GLU A 208 3.67 -25.34 -0.01
N ASN A 209 2.94 -25.66 1.05
CA ASN A 209 3.05 -25.00 2.35
C ASN A 209 2.77 -26.00 3.47
N ARG A 210 3.65 -26.07 4.48
CA ARG A 210 3.51 -26.95 5.67
C ARG A 210 3.10 -28.38 5.33
N GLY A 211 3.69 -28.95 4.26
CA GLY A 211 3.40 -30.32 3.79
C GLY A 211 2.08 -30.50 3.06
N LYS A 212 1.33 -29.45 2.81
CA LYS A 212 0.14 -29.46 1.94
C LYS A 212 0.54 -28.97 0.55
N ILE A 213 -0.14 -29.50 -0.47
CA ILE A 213 0.07 -29.14 -1.86
C ILE A 213 -1.29 -28.75 -2.47
N GLY A 214 -1.32 -27.61 -3.14
CA GLY A 214 -2.43 -27.15 -3.96
C GLY A 214 -1.98 -26.90 -5.39
N SER A 215 -2.88 -27.04 -6.36
CA SER A 215 -2.61 -26.73 -7.76
C SER A 215 -3.75 -25.92 -8.36
N LEU A 216 -3.40 -25.04 -9.29
CA LEU A 216 -4.32 -24.16 -10.02
C LEU A 216 -3.93 -24.16 -11.50
N ASP A 217 -4.88 -24.52 -12.35
CA ASP A 217 -4.72 -24.36 -13.79
C ASP A 217 -4.91 -22.90 -14.18
N VAL A 218 -3.97 -22.40 -14.97
CA VAL A 218 -3.96 -21.02 -15.43
C VAL A 218 -4.00 -20.99 -16.96
N VAL A 219 -4.80 -20.09 -17.49
CA VAL A 219 -4.88 -19.81 -18.93
C VAL A 219 -4.53 -18.35 -19.13
N VAL A 220 -3.45 -18.10 -19.87
CA VAL A 220 -3.11 -16.77 -20.34
C VAL A 220 -3.64 -16.65 -21.76
N ASP A 221 -4.62 -15.76 -21.92
CA ASP A 221 -5.25 -15.44 -23.21
C ASP A 221 -5.24 -13.91 -23.33
N ALA A 222 -4.03 -13.38 -23.42
CA ALA A 222 -3.81 -11.95 -23.58
C ALA A 222 -4.01 -11.54 -25.02
N ASP A 223 -4.63 -10.40 -25.22
CA ASP A 223 -4.67 -9.77 -26.55
C ASP A 223 -3.22 -9.58 -27.04
N PRO A 224 -2.90 -9.91 -28.29
CA PRO A 224 -1.57 -9.69 -28.86
C PRO A 224 -1.19 -8.21 -28.90
N THR A 225 -2.11 -7.30 -28.74
CA THR A 225 -1.84 -5.87 -28.62
C THR A 225 -1.27 -5.58 -27.22
N PRO A 226 -0.04 -5.05 -27.11
CA PRO A 226 0.48 -4.66 -25.79
C PRO A 226 -0.41 -3.58 -25.17
N ASN A 227 -0.69 -3.74 -23.88
CA ASN A 227 -1.43 -2.74 -23.11
C ASN A 227 -0.79 -1.35 -23.26
N ARG A 228 -1.60 -0.37 -23.62
CA ARG A 228 -1.20 1.04 -23.78
C ARG A 228 -1.57 1.81 -22.53
N ALA A 229 -0.58 2.52 -21.99
CA ALA A 229 -0.82 3.34 -20.80
C ALA A 229 -1.95 4.35 -21.01
N PRO A 230 -2.79 4.59 -19.98
CA PRO A 230 -3.85 5.57 -20.04
C PRO A 230 -3.32 7.00 -20.14
N THR A 231 -4.19 7.92 -20.51
CA THR A 231 -3.89 9.34 -20.55
C THR A 231 -4.71 10.07 -19.48
N ALA A 232 -4.04 10.67 -18.52
CA ALA A 232 -4.68 11.59 -17.58
C ALA A 232 -4.94 12.93 -18.27
N GLU A 233 -6.15 13.47 -18.13
CA GLU A 233 -6.54 14.75 -18.70
C GLU A 233 -7.34 15.56 -17.68
N VAL A 234 -6.85 16.78 -17.39
CA VAL A 234 -7.45 17.75 -16.48
C VAL A 234 -7.44 19.14 -17.11
N GLU A 235 -8.24 20.04 -16.58
CA GLU A 235 -8.11 21.45 -16.90
C GLU A 235 -6.75 21.98 -16.42
N LYS A 236 -6.11 22.83 -17.20
CA LYS A 236 -4.77 23.33 -16.85
C LYS A 236 -4.82 24.34 -15.71
N GLU A 237 -5.91 25.09 -15.63
CA GLU A 237 -6.03 26.21 -14.69
C GLU A 237 -7.48 26.45 -14.27
N LEU A 238 -7.69 26.70 -12.98
CA LEU A 238 -8.96 27.12 -12.40
C LEU A 238 -8.78 28.38 -11.58
N HIS A 239 -9.73 29.33 -11.69
CA HIS A 239 -9.80 30.53 -10.88
C HIS A 239 -11.03 30.48 -9.99
N VAL A 240 -10.85 30.54 -8.69
CA VAL A 240 -11.93 30.39 -7.71
C VAL A 240 -11.83 31.47 -6.62
N LYS A 241 -12.96 31.80 -6.00
CA LYS A 241 -12.98 32.66 -4.82
C LYS A 241 -12.72 31.85 -3.54
N SER A 242 -12.11 32.51 -2.57
CA SER A 242 -11.91 31.95 -1.25
C SER A 242 -13.26 31.53 -0.62
N GLY A 243 -13.25 30.40 0.10
CA GLY A 243 -14.46 29.83 0.72
C GLY A 243 -15.40 29.08 -0.22
N THR A 244 -15.05 28.89 -1.51
CA THR A 244 -15.85 28.08 -2.43
C THR A 244 -15.36 26.63 -2.48
N LEU A 245 -16.29 25.72 -2.78
CA LEU A 245 -15.94 24.32 -3.05
C LEU A 245 -15.29 24.22 -4.44
N VAL A 246 -14.07 23.70 -4.47
CA VAL A 246 -13.33 23.43 -5.71
C VAL A 246 -13.51 21.96 -6.07
N VAL A 247 -13.79 21.71 -7.34
CA VAL A 247 -13.87 20.35 -7.91
C VAL A 247 -12.74 20.20 -8.92
N LEU A 248 -11.85 19.25 -8.65
CA LEU A 248 -10.84 18.78 -9.60
C LEU A 248 -11.46 17.65 -10.40
N ASP A 249 -11.56 17.81 -11.71
CA ASP A 249 -12.30 16.89 -12.58
C ASP A 249 -11.33 16.12 -13.53
N GLY A 250 -11.27 14.79 -13.38
CA GLY A 250 -10.49 13.87 -14.20
C GLY A 250 -11.31 13.14 -15.27
N MET A 251 -12.55 13.49 -15.51
CA MET A 251 -13.52 12.75 -16.35
C MET A 251 -13.10 12.64 -17.82
N ARG A 252 -12.19 13.49 -18.30
CA ARG A 252 -11.64 13.45 -19.67
C ARG A 252 -10.53 12.41 -19.85
N SER A 253 -10.03 11.85 -18.76
CA SER A 253 -9.02 10.81 -18.81
C SER A 253 -9.55 9.57 -19.53
N ARG A 254 -8.70 8.91 -20.29
CA ARG A 254 -9.10 7.77 -21.13
C ARG A 254 -7.97 6.76 -21.26
N ASP A 255 -8.35 5.53 -21.41
CA ASP A 255 -7.48 4.44 -21.78
C ASP A 255 -7.62 4.14 -23.29
N PRO A 256 -6.49 3.97 -24.03
CA PRO A 256 -6.54 3.64 -25.45
C PRO A 256 -7.09 2.25 -25.78
N ASP A 257 -7.09 1.34 -24.80
CA ASP A 257 -7.59 -0.03 -24.93
C ASP A 257 -9.01 -0.18 -24.39
N GLY A 258 -9.55 0.91 -23.78
CA GLY A 258 -10.89 0.95 -23.20
C GLY A 258 -10.97 0.33 -21.80
N ASP A 259 -9.83 0.12 -21.15
CA ASP A 259 -9.77 -0.44 -19.81
C ASP A 259 -10.34 0.54 -18.77
N PRO A 260 -11.00 0.05 -17.71
CA PRO A 260 -11.45 0.88 -16.60
C PRO A 260 -10.28 1.61 -15.93
N LEU A 261 -10.52 2.83 -15.46
CA LEU A 261 -9.50 3.68 -14.86
C LEU A 261 -9.67 3.78 -13.35
N ARG A 262 -8.56 3.74 -12.62
CA ARG A 262 -8.42 4.17 -11.23
C ARG A 262 -7.76 5.54 -11.21
N TYR A 263 -8.19 6.41 -10.30
CA TYR A 263 -7.74 7.79 -10.19
C TYR A 263 -6.95 7.98 -8.90
N GLU A 264 -5.93 8.83 -8.95
CA GLU A 264 -5.18 9.26 -7.77
C GLU A 264 -4.85 10.76 -7.89
N TRP A 265 -5.38 11.57 -6.96
CA TRP A 265 -5.12 12.99 -6.87
C TRP A 265 -4.14 13.30 -5.75
N LYS A 266 -3.13 14.13 -6.06
CA LYS A 266 -2.13 14.59 -5.09
C LYS A 266 -1.94 16.09 -5.20
N GLN A 267 -1.88 16.78 -4.05
CA GLN A 267 -1.40 18.16 -4.00
C GLN A 267 0.12 18.17 -4.05
N ILE A 268 0.70 18.92 -4.99
CA ILE A 268 2.15 19.03 -5.18
C ILE A 268 2.72 20.38 -4.78
N ARG A 269 1.90 21.47 -4.78
CA ARG A 269 2.32 22.82 -4.37
C ARG A 269 1.21 23.61 -3.70
N GLY A 270 1.62 24.65 -2.95
CA GLY A 270 0.75 25.51 -2.19
C GLY A 270 0.62 25.07 -0.74
N HIS A 271 -0.05 25.88 0.08
CA HIS A 271 -0.38 25.49 1.45
C HIS A 271 -1.30 24.27 1.44
N ARG A 272 -1.05 23.28 2.29
CA ARG A 272 -1.84 22.04 2.31
C ARG A 272 -3.31 22.32 2.58
N VAL A 273 -4.16 21.72 1.75
CA VAL A 273 -5.62 21.75 1.91
C VAL A 273 -6.13 20.32 2.09
N PRO A 274 -7.19 20.12 2.92
CA PRO A 274 -7.86 18.82 3.02
C PRO A 274 -8.50 18.48 1.67
N LEU A 275 -7.92 17.51 0.97
CA LEU A 275 -8.44 17.00 -0.29
C LEU A 275 -9.28 15.76 0.00
N THR A 276 -10.52 15.72 -0.48
CA THR A 276 -11.45 14.59 -0.35
C THR A 276 -11.66 13.90 -1.68
N ASN A 277 -12.08 12.63 -1.65
CA ASN A 277 -12.30 11.80 -2.84
C ASN A 277 -11.06 11.67 -3.74
N VAL A 278 -9.89 11.54 -3.12
CA VAL A 278 -8.61 11.53 -3.84
C VAL A 278 -8.44 10.36 -4.81
N ASN A 279 -9.20 9.29 -4.62
CA ASN A 279 -9.19 8.10 -5.47
C ASN A 279 -10.39 8.03 -6.43
N GLU A 280 -11.17 9.10 -6.51
CA GLU A 280 -12.34 9.18 -7.39
C GLU A 280 -12.03 10.03 -8.63
N VAL A 281 -12.88 9.91 -9.64
CA VAL A 281 -12.80 10.72 -10.87
C VAL A 281 -12.81 12.21 -10.57
N LYS A 282 -13.47 12.62 -9.48
CA LYS A 282 -13.54 14.00 -9.00
C LYS A 282 -13.08 14.11 -7.56
N ALA A 283 -11.99 14.84 -7.33
CA ALA A 283 -11.58 15.22 -5.98
C ALA A 283 -12.07 16.63 -5.64
N THR A 284 -12.27 16.91 -4.35
CA THR A 284 -12.78 18.20 -3.91
C THR A 284 -12.02 18.74 -2.70
N PHE A 285 -11.97 20.09 -2.60
CA PHE A 285 -11.51 20.77 -1.40
C PHE A 285 -12.19 22.14 -1.26
N MET A 286 -12.21 22.66 -0.03
CA MET A 286 -12.67 24.03 0.21
C MET A 286 -11.51 25.01 -0.02
N ALA A 287 -11.70 25.98 -0.89
CA ALA A 287 -10.72 27.04 -1.13
C ALA A 287 -10.48 27.82 0.17
N PRO A 288 -9.22 27.87 0.66
CA PRO A 288 -8.93 28.59 1.91
C PRO A 288 -9.24 30.08 1.80
N LYS A 289 -9.51 30.72 2.93
CA LYS A 289 -9.60 32.18 2.99
C LYS A 289 -8.20 32.77 2.77
N VAL A 290 -8.07 33.65 1.79
CA VAL A 290 -6.81 34.32 1.44
C VAL A 290 -7.01 35.84 1.38
N SER A 291 -5.98 36.60 1.72
CA SER A 291 -5.96 38.05 1.63
C SER A 291 -5.39 38.57 0.29
N GLU A 292 -4.74 37.71 -0.45
CA GLU A 292 -4.18 37.93 -1.79
C GLU A 292 -4.26 36.64 -2.60
N ALA A 293 -4.14 36.74 -3.93
CA ALA A 293 -4.20 35.53 -4.78
C ALA A 293 -3.13 34.53 -4.42
N LYS A 294 -3.54 33.29 -4.19
CA LYS A 294 -2.65 32.16 -3.87
C LYS A 294 -2.80 31.04 -4.89
N ARG A 295 -1.66 30.42 -5.19
CA ARG A 295 -1.54 29.34 -6.16
C ARG A 295 -1.45 28.00 -5.44
N TYR A 296 -2.26 27.04 -5.91
CA TYR A 296 -2.23 25.64 -5.49
C TYR A 296 -2.04 24.77 -6.73
N GLU A 297 -1.25 23.72 -6.63
CA GLU A 297 -1.06 22.78 -7.74
C GLU A 297 -1.39 21.37 -7.30
N PHE A 298 -2.13 20.68 -8.16
CA PHE A 298 -2.51 19.29 -7.97
C PHE A 298 -2.11 18.50 -9.20
N VAL A 299 -1.92 17.21 -9.03
CA VAL A 299 -1.70 16.26 -10.13
C VAL A 299 -2.70 15.13 -10.04
N LEU A 300 -3.14 14.69 -11.21
CA LEU A 300 -3.89 13.47 -11.40
C LEU A 300 -2.99 12.43 -12.04
N THR A 301 -2.91 11.24 -11.46
CA THR A 301 -2.43 10.03 -12.10
C THR A 301 -3.62 9.10 -12.28
N VAL A 302 -3.76 8.54 -13.47
CA VAL A 302 -4.73 7.47 -13.72
C VAL A 302 -3.99 6.18 -14.04
N THR A 303 -4.53 5.08 -13.55
CA THR A 303 -4.00 3.73 -13.76
C THR A 303 -5.08 2.90 -14.44
N ASP A 304 -4.77 2.22 -15.51
CA ASP A 304 -5.68 1.27 -16.12
C ASP A 304 -5.86 0.02 -15.25
N MET A 305 -7.03 -0.57 -15.31
CA MET A 305 -7.39 -1.78 -14.59
C MET A 305 -7.62 -2.88 -15.62
N VAL A 306 -6.60 -3.68 -15.87
CA VAL A 306 -6.68 -4.73 -16.88
C VAL A 306 -7.07 -6.05 -16.23
N GLY A 307 -8.26 -6.55 -16.57
CA GLY A 307 -8.79 -7.79 -16.03
C GLY A 307 -9.73 -7.58 -14.82
N PRO A 308 -10.20 -8.64 -14.16
CA PRO A 308 -11.08 -8.50 -13.01
C PRO A 308 -10.39 -7.75 -11.87
N ASP A 309 -10.97 -6.68 -11.49
CA ASP A 309 -10.84 -5.68 -10.40
C ASP A 309 -9.55 -5.54 -9.56
N THR A 310 -8.51 -6.33 -9.74
CA THR A 310 -7.37 -6.37 -8.81
C THR A 310 -6.00 -6.19 -9.45
N VAL A 311 -5.90 -6.15 -10.76
CA VAL A 311 -4.60 -6.05 -11.43
C VAL A 311 -4.29 -4.61 -11.80
N LYS A 312 -3.32 -4.00 -11.10
CA LYS A 312 -2.79 -2.69 -11.44
C LYS A 312 -2.17 -2.74 -12.84
N GLY A 313 -2.68 -1.92 -13.74
CA GLY A 313 -2.16 -1.73 -15.09
C GLY A 313 -0.99 -0.76 -15.17
N ALA A 314 -0.90 -0.09 -16.30
CA ALA A 314 0.06 0.99 -16.51
C ALA A 314 -0.44 2.30 -15.89
N ASP A 315 0.47 3.10 -15.41
CA ASP A 315 0.18 4.45 -14.93
C ASP A 315 0.31 5.45 -16.08
N SER A 316 -0.56 6.45 -16.09
CA SER A 316 -0.42 7.62 -16.96
C SER A 316 0.77 8.47 -16.58
N ARG A 317 1.20 9.36 -17.47
CA ARG A 317 1.94 10.54 -17.04
C ARG A 317 1.02 11.41 -16.18
N PRO A 318 1.53 11.98 -15.05
CA PRO A 318 0.73 12.88 -14.22
C PRO A 318 0.27 14.11 -15.00
N ALA A 319 -1.03 14.43 -14.92
CA ALA A 319 -1.60 15.66 -15.47
C ALA A 319 -1.73 16.71 -14.36
N ALA A 320 -1.14 17.89 -14.55
CA ALA A 320 -1.12 18.94 -13.55
C ALA A 320 -2.24 19.96 -13.79
N ILE A 321 -2.84 20.43 -12.69
CA ILE A 321 -3.80 21.54 -12.65
C ILE A 321 -3.34 22.60 -11.65
N THR A 322 -3.41 23.86 -12.06
CA THR A 322 -3.18 25.01 -11.19
C THR A 322 -4.52 25.60 -10.75
N VAL A 323 -4.70 25.82 -9.46
CA VAL A 323 -5.87 26.50 -8.89
C VAL A 323 -5.43 27.82 -8.28
N TRP A 324 -5.96 28.93 -8.78
CA TRP A 324 -5.78 30.26 -8.23
C TRP A 324 -6.96 30.58 -7.31
N VAL A 325 -6.67 30.80 -6.04
CA VAL A 325 -7.66 31.24 -5.06
C VAL A 325 -7.50 32.72 -4.84
N THR A 326 -8.55 33.49 -5.11
CA THR A 326 -8.61 34.94 -4.89
C THR A 326 -9.47 35.28 -3.68
N PRO A 327 -9.28 36.43 -3.04
CA PRO A 327 -10.10 36.91 -1.93
C PRO A 327 -11.60 36.87 -2.16
#